data_db9fdae1f5633abe79b4cacd7905593d
#
_entry.id   db9fdae1f5633abe79b4cacd7905593d
#
_cell.length_a   1.000
_cell.length_b   1.000
_cell.length_c   1.000
_cell.angle_alpha   90.00
_cell.angle_beta   90.00
_cell.angle_gamma   90.00
#
_symmetry.space_group_name_H-M   'P 1'
#
loop_
_entity.id
_entity.type
_entity.pdbx_description
1 polymer ?
#
loop_
_entity_poly.entity_id
_entity_poly.type
_entity_poly.pdbx_seq_one_letter_code
_entity_poly.pdbx_strand_id
1 'polypeptide(L)'
;QQLAAQRPEIQLITRIGNLRNWQDALNSVPASSYDVIISRGGTARMLARFARTPVIEITTSVYDMLCSLRNAQGYTGKIAVVGHSNITERAQQLAEIMQYDIVVRPIRDNADLHQAILQLKQEGCNLILGDNVSQHSAEELGLNSMLITSSEQSVQDALDEAVRLVRAQDGFA
;
A
#
# COMPACT_ATOMS: atom_id res chain seq x y z
N GLN A 1 -15.33 4.96 -0.08
CA GLN A 1 -16.50 5.86 -0.20
C GLN A 1 -17.62 5.44 0.77
N GLN A 2 -18.01 4.17 0.80
CA GLN A 2 -19.09 3.69 1.68
C GLN A 2 -18.82 3.97 3.16
N LEU A 3 -17.59 3.76 3.64
CA LEU A 3 -17.22 4.02 5.04
C LEU A 3 -17.29 5.50 5.41
N ALA A 4 -16.87 6.39 4.52
CA ALA A 4 -16.95 7.83 4.74
C ALA A 4 -18.39 8.33 4.72
N ALA A 5 -19.28 7.70 3.96
CA ALA A 5 -20.71 8.05 3.94
C ALA A 5 -21.41 7.82 5.29
N GLN A 6 -20.87 6.92 6.13
CA GLN A 6 -21.37 6.65 7.47
C GLN A 6 -20.81 7.60 8.55
N ARG A 7 -19.93 8.53 8.15
CA ARG A 7 -19.19 9.42 9.05
C ARG A 7 -19.43 10.87 8.65
N PRO A 8 -20.44 11.53 9.26
CA PRO A 8 -20.83 12.89 8.89
C PRO A 8 -19.74 13.94 9.16
N GLU A 9 -18.76 13.64 10.02
CA GLU A 9 -17.62 14.51 10.29
C GLU A 9 -16.58 14.53 9.16
N ILE A 10 -16.70 13.64 8.18
CA ILE A 10 -15.74 13.51 7.07
C ILE A 10 -16.39 13.93 5.75
N GLN A 11 -15.75 14.86 5.06
CA GLN A 11 -16.00 15.14 3.66
C GLN A 11 -14.92 14.49 2.82
N LEU A 12 -15.28 13.47 2.03
CA LEU A 12 -14.34 12.71 1.23
C LEU A 12 -14.27 13.23 -0.21
N ILE A 13 -13.06 13.56 -0.64
CA ILE A 13 -12.74 13.85 -2.04
C ILE A 13 -11.84 12.73 -2.55
N THR A 14 -12.28 11.98 -3.55
CA THR A 14 -11.50 10.87 -4.11
C THR A 14 -10.86 11.24 -5.43
N ARG A 15 -9.61 10.82 -5.61
CA ARG A 15 -8.88 10.92 -6.86
C ARG A 15 -8.16 9.62 -7.13
N ILE A 16 -8.06 9.26 -8.40
CA ILE A 16 -7.29 8.12 -8.83
C ILE A 16 -5.87 8.60 -9.16
N GLY A 17 -4.89 8.06 -8.46
CA GLY A 17 -3.49 8.41 -8.65
C GLY A 17 -2.58 7.22 -8.40
N ASN A 18 -1.43 7.26 -9.06
CA ASN A 18 -0.33 6.30 -8.89
C ASN A 18 1.01 7.04 -8.96
N LEU A 19 2.13 6.33 -8.95
CA LEU A 19 3.45 6.96 -8.99
C LEU A 19 3.74 7.78 -10.26
N ARG A 20 2.97 7.61 -11.33
CA ARG A 20 3.16 8.35 -12.58
C ARG A 20 2.35 9.64 -12.64
N ASN A 21 1.17 9.66 -12.03
CA ASN A 21 0.22 10.77 -12.14
C ASN A 21 -0.22 11.36 -10.80
N TRP A 22 0.51 11.08 -9.72
CA TRP A 22 0.15 11.57 -8.38
C TRP A 22 0.10 13.11 -8.32
N GLN A 23 0.96 13.81 -9.08
CA GLN A 23 0.99 15.26 -9.13
C GLN A 23 -0.30 15.83 -9.75
N ASP A 24 -0.74 15.24 -10.84
CA ASP A 24 -1.99 15.65 -11.50
C ASP A 24 -3.19 15.39 -10.59
N ALA A 25 -3.23 14.23 -9.95
CA ALA A 25 -4.27 13.89 -8.99
C ALA A 25 -4.29 14.86 -7.80
N LEU A 26 -3.12 15.18 -7.26
CA LEU A 26 -2.98 16.13 -6.15
C LEU A 26 -3.38 17.54 -6.56
N ASN A 27 -2.90 18.02 -7.71
CA ASN A 27 -3.16 19.37 -8.20
C ASN A 27 -4.59 19.56 -8.71
N SER A 28 -5.34 18.51 -8.95
CA SER A 28 -6.76 18.58 -9.34
C SER A 28 -7.68 19.07 -8.24
N VAL A 29 -7.19 19.14 -7.00
CA VAL A 29 -7.93 19.62 -5.83
C VAL A 29 -7.13 20.72 -5.15
N PRO A 30 -7.73 21.91 -4.88
CA PRO A 30 -7.01 22.98 -4.18
C PRO A 30 -6.56 22.52 -2.79
N ALA A 31 -5.30 22.80 -2.44
CA ALA A 31 -4.71 22.39 -1.16
C ALA A 31 -5.45 22.96 0.06
N SER A 32 -6.14 24.08 -0.10
CA SER A 32 -6.97 24.71 0.94
C SER A 32 -8.30 23.99 1.20
N SER A 33 -8.68 23.03 0.36
CA SER A 33 -9.97 22.34 0.43
C SER A 33 -9.94 21.02 1.19
N TYR A 34 -8.78 20.57 1.66
CA TYR A 34 -8.64 19.35 2.45
C TYR A 34 -7.59 19.48 3.55
N ASP A 35 -7.77 18.76 4.63
CA ASP A 35 -6.93 18.82 5.83
C ASP A 35 -5.88 17.73 5.86
N VAL A 36 -6.14 16.60 5.21
CA VAL A 36 -5.31 15.40 5.26
C VAL A 36 -5.46 14.61 3.97
N ILE A 37 -4.41 13.90 3.60
CA ILE A 37 -4.41 12.98 2.47
C ILE A 37 -4.33 11.57 3.02
N ILE A 38 -5.16 10.67 2.50
CA ILE A 38 -5.09 9.24 2.81
C ILE A 38 -4.72 8.50 1.54
N SER A 39 -3.69 7.69 1.61
CA SER A 39 -3.21 6.91 0.48
C SER A 39 -2.58 5.59 0.96
N ARG A 40 -2.07 4.80 0.05
CA ARG A 40 -1.59 3.45 0.32
C ARG A 40 -0.26 3.18 -0.36
N GLY A 41 0.56 2.32 0.29
CA GLY A 41 1.78 1.76 -0.30
C GLY A 41 2.79 2.81 -0.77
N GLY A 42 3.41 2.54 -1.91
CA GLY A 42 4.43 3.41 -2.49
C GLY A 42 3.91 4.80 -2.85
N THR A 43 2.65 4.93 -3.22
CA THR A 43 2.02 6.23 -3.51
C THR A 43 1.92 7.08 -2.24
N ALA A 44 1.52 6.49 -1.11
CA ALA A 44 1.49 7.19 0.17
C ALA A 44 2.88 7.70 0.58
N ARG A 45 3.90 6.88 0.41
CA ARG A 45 5.29 7.26 0.70
C ARG A 45 5.79 8.40 -0.19
N MET A 46 5.44 8.37 -1.47
CA MET A 46 5.74 9.44 -2.41
C MET A 46 5.06 10.75 -2.00
N LEU A 47 3.77 10.69 -1.73
CA LEU A 47 2.99 11.86 -1.30
C LEU A 47 3.53 12.44 0.01
N ALA A 48 3.92 11.61 0.96
CA ALA A 48 4.49 12.07 2.23
C ALA A 48 5.79 12.88 2.06
N ARG A 49 6.56 12.62 1.01
CA ARG A 49 7.79 13.36 0.70
C ARG A 49 7.55 14.73 0.07
N PHE A 50 6.48 14.89 -0.69
CA PHE A 50 6.28 16.07 -1.54
C PHE A 50 5.03 16.88 -1.20
N ALA A 51 4.03 16.29 -0.56
CA ALA A 51 2.82 17.02 -0.16
C ALA A 51 3.10 17.89 1.08
N ARG A 52 2.49 19.08 1.10
CA ARG A 52 2.53 19.97 2.26
C ARG A 52 1.49 19.57 3.31
N THR A 53 0.42 18.96 2.88
CA THR A 53 -0.64 18.43 3.75
C THR A 53 -0.20 17.09 4.34
N PRO A 54 -0.51 16.81 5.61
CA PRO A 54 -0.19 15.52 6.22
C PRO A 54 -0.77 14.34 5.43
N VAL A 55 0.02 13.29 5.30
CA VAL A 55 -0.35 12.06 4.60
C VAL A 55 -0.45 10.92 5.60
N ILE A 56 -1.60 10.26 5.61
CA ILE A 56 -1.85 9.05 6.39
C ILE A 56 -1.83 7.86 5.45
N GLU A 57 -1.00 6.89 5.77
CA GLU A 57 -0.92 5.63 5.02
C GLU A 57 -1.95 4.63 5.56
N ILE A 58 -2.72 4.02 4.65
CA ILE A 58 -3.51 2.84 4.99
C ILE A 58 -2.52 1.69 5.14
N THR A 59 -2.29 1.24 6.37
CA THR A 59 -1.33 0.17 6.67
C THR A 59 -1.92 -1.20 6.38
N THR A 60 -1.06 -2.13 5.97
CA THR A 60 -1.42 -3.54 5.81
C THR A 60 -1.42 -4.20 7.18
N SER A 61 -2.58 -4.68 7.64
CA SER A 61 -2.70 -5.39 8.91
C SER A 61 -2.17 -6.83 8.81
N VAL A 62 -1.99 -7.47 9.96
CA VAL A 62 -1.70 -8.91 10.03
C VAL A 62 -2.77 -9.73 9.30
N TYR A 63 -4.03 -9.36 9.49
CA TYR A 63 -5.16 -10.00 8.81
C TYR A 63 -5.08 -9.84 7.29
N ASP A 64 -4.81 -8.63 6.81
CA ASP A 64 -4.66 -8.35 5.37
C ASP A 64 -3.56 -9.19 4.75
N MET A 65 -2.41 -9.26 5.42
CA MET A 65 -1.28 -10.06 4.96
C MET A 65 -1.61 -11.56 4.96
N LEU A 66 -2.25 -12.05 6.02
CA LEU A 66 -2.64 -13.45 6.12
C LEU A 66 -3.61 -13.85 5.00
N CYS A 67 -4.60 -13.02 4.71
CA CYS A 67 -5.54 -13.25 3.61
C CYS A 67 -4.82 -13.29 2.26
N SER A 68 -3.90 -12.37 2.03
CA SER A 68 -3.12 -12.31 0.79
C SER A 68 -2.24 -13.54 0.60
N LEU A 69 -1.53 -13.97 1.64
CA LEU A 69 -0.70 -15.18 1.61
C LEU A 69 -1.54 -16.43 1.39
N ARG A 70 -2.69 -16.54 2.07
CA ARG A 70 -3.60 -17.66 1.89
C ARG A 70 -4.14 -17.74 0.47
N ASN A 71 -4.54 -16.63 -0.11
CA ASN A 71 -5.03 -16.58 -1.49
C ASN A 71 -3.95 -16.99 -2.50
N ALA A 72 -2.69 -16.71 -2.21
CA ALA A 72 -1.57 -17.07 -3.05
C ALA A 72 -1.21 -18.55 -3.00
N GLN A 73 -1.61 -19.28 -1.96
CA GLN A 73 -1.24 -20.69 -1.77
C GLN A 73 -1.78 -21.64 -2.86
N GLY A 74 -2.83 -21.24 -3.57
CA GLY A 74 -3.34 -22.00 -4.72
C GLY A 74 -2.51 -21.85 -5.98
N TYR A 75 -1.49 -21.02 -5.99
CA TYR A 75 -0.65 -20.76 -7.16
C TYR A 75 0.44 -21.83 -7.28
N THR A 76 0.57 -22.40 -8.47
CA THR A 76 1.51 -23.49 -8.75
C THR A 76 2.87 -22.98 -9.21
N GLY A 77 3.51 -22.15 -8.45
CA GLY A 77 4.81 -21.59 -8.82
C GLY A 77 5.51 -21.02 -7.62
N LYS A 78 6.68 -20.43 -7.88
CA LYS A 78 7.44 -19.76 -6.84
C LYS A 78 6.89 -18.35 -6.62
N ILE A 79 6.55 -18.06 -5.37
CA ILE A 79 5.86 -16.84 -4.94
C ILE A 79 6.84 -15.93 -4.22
N ALA A 80 6.84 -14.65 -4.52
CA ALA A 80 7.61 -13.65 -3.79
C ALA A 80 6.72 -12.51 -3.28
N VAL A 81 7.02 -12.04 -2.08
CA VAL A 81 6.46 -10.80 -1.52
C VAL A 81 7.52 -9.72 -1.61
N VAL A 82 7.18 -8.62 -2.23
CA VAL A 82 8.07 -7.46 -2.43
C VAL A 82 7.44 -6.22 -1.84
N GLY A 83 8.21 -5.46 -1.09
CA GLY A 83 7.73 -4.22 -0.50
C GLY A 83 8.70 -3.63 0.50
N HIS A 84 8.27 -2.56 1.16
CA HIS A 84 9.01 -1.97 2.27
C HIS A 84 9.02 -2.88 3.48
N SER A 85 9.95 -2.64 4.41
CA SER A 85 10.21 -3.54 5.55
C SER A 85 8.98 -3.85 6.41
N ASN A 86 8.09 -2.88 6.60
CA ASN A 86 6.83 -3.08 7.35
C ASN A 86 5.93 -4.16 6.75
N ILE A 87 5.97 -4.34 5.43
CA ILE A 87 5.21 -5.39 4.72
C ILE A 87 5.99 -6.70 4.71
N THR A 88 7.27 -6.65 4.35
CA THR A 88 8.09 -7.86 4.17
C THR A 88 8.39 -8.57 5.47
N GLU A 89 8.66 -7.85 6.57
CA GLU A 89 8.84 -8.44 7.88
C GLU A 89 7.60 -9.19 8.36
N ARG A 90 6.43 -8.58 8.16
CA ARG A 90 5.15 -9.20 8.51
C ARG A 90 4.86 -10.44 7.66
N ALA A 91 5.12 -10.37 6.37
CA ALA A 91 4.99 -11.51 5.46
C ALA A 91 5.91 -12.66 5.87
N GLN A 92 7.16 -12.36 6.22
CA GLN A 92 8.14 -13.34 6.66
C GLN A 92 7.67 -14.05 7.94
N GLN A 93 7.26 -13.30 8.94
CA GLN A 93 6.79 -13.85 10.22
C GLN A 93 5.57 -14.75 10.05
N LEU A 94 4.60 -14.32 9.26
CA LEU A 94 3.39 -15.12 9.00
C LEU A 94 3.70 -16.37 8.18
N ALA A 95 4.56 -16.26 7.18
CA ALA A 95 4.96 -17.41 6.35
C ALA A 95 5.67 -18.46 7.19
N GLU A 96 6.51 -18.07 8.13
CA GLU A 96 7.17 -18.98 9.06
C GLU A 96 6.15 -19.72 9.95
N ILE A 97 5.21 -18.99 10.55
CA ILE A 97 4.17 -19.58 11.41
C ILE A 97 3.27 -20.53 10.61
N MET A 98 2.87 -20.15 9.42
CA MET A 98 1.95 -20.89 8.57
C MET A 98 2.66 -21.96 7.72
N GLN A 99 3.98 -22.00 7.77
CA GLN A 99 4.82 -22.90 6.95
C GLN A 99 4.57 -22.73 5.44
N TYR A 100 4.40 -21.47 5.01
CA TYR A 100 4.27 -21.13 3.61
C TYR A 100 5.64 -20.94 2.97
N ASP A 101 5.85 -21.55 1.81
CA ASP A 101 7.09 -21.39 1.04
C ASP A 101 6.99 -20.16 0.14
N ILE A 102 7.56 -19.08 0.61
CA ILE A 102 7.62 -17.80 -0.13
C ILE A 102 9.02 -17.20 -0.06
N VAL A 103 9.37 -16.43 -1.08
CA VAL A 103 10.55 -15.57 -1.05
C VAL A 103 10.09 -14.17 -0.61
N VAL A 104 10.82 -13.55 0.30
CA VAL A 104 10.52 -12.20 0.77
C VAL A 104 11.67 -11.27 0.38
N ARG A 105 11.36 -10.19 -0.32
CA ARG A 105 12.35 -9.23 -0.80
C ARG A 105 12.00 -7.82 -0.35
N PRO A 106 12.68 -7.29 0.68
CA PRO A 106 12.50 -5.90 1.09
C PRO A 106 13.14 -4.94 0.09
N ILE A 107 12.51 -3.77 -0.07
CA ILE A 107 13.05 -2.64 -0.82
C ILE A 107 13.14 -1.42 0.11
N ARG A 108 14.10 -0.54 -0.16
CA ARG A 108 14.26 0.73 0.59
C ARG A 108 13.53 1.87 -0.09
N ASP A 109 13.57 1.90 -1.41
CA ASP A 109 12.95 2.93 -2.22
C ASP A 109 12.20 2.29 -3.39
N ASN A 110 11.16 2.94 -3.86
CA ASN A 110 10.42 2.52 -5.07
C ASN A 110 11.32 2.45 -6.31
N ALA A 111 12.40 3.23 -6.36
CA ALA A 111 13.40 3.15 -7.44
C ALA A 111 14.09 1.77 -7.53
N ASP A 112 14.20 1.07 -6.41
CA ASP A 112 14.84 -0.26 -6.34
C ASP A 112 13.91 -1.39 -6.78
N LEU A 113 12.63 -1.10 -6.90
CA LEU A 113 11.57 -2.10 -7.08
C LEU A 113 11.72 -2.89 -8.38
N HIS A 114 11.94 -2.20 -9.48
CA HIS A 114 12.08 -2.84 -10.79
C HIS A 114 13.24 -3.83 -10.81
N GLN A 115 14.39 -3.42 -10.26
CA GLN A 115 15.58 -4.26 -10.18
C GLN A 115 15.36 -5.46 -9.25
N ALA A 116 14.68 -5.26 -8.13
CA ALA A 116 14.34 -6.33 -7.19
C ALA A 116 13.44 -7.38 -7.85
N ILE A 117 12.43 -6.96 -8.59
CA ILE A 117 11.52 -7.88 -9.29
C ILE A 117 12.25 -8.60 -10.44
N LEU A 118 13.12 -7.91 -11.15
CA LEU A 118 13.95 -8.53 -12.19
C LEU A 118 14.84 -9.64 -11.62
N GLN A 119 15.46 -9.41 -10.47
CA GLN A 119 16.26 -10.44 -9.78
C GLN A 119 15.39 -11.63 -9.35
N LEU A 120 14.18 -11.38 -8.82
CA LEU A 120 13.26 -12.43 -8.44
C LEU A 120 12.81 -13.26 -9.65
N LYS A 121 12.61 -12.64 -10.79
CA LYS A 121 12.35 -13.36 -12.04
C LYS A 121 13.51 -14.29 -12.41
N GLN A 122 14.75 -13.83 -12.28
CA GLN A 122 15.95 -14.62 -12.54
C GLN A 122 16.08 -15.78 -11.52
N GLU A 123 15.61 -15.61 -10.31
CA GLU A 123 15.57 -16.65 -9.27
C GLU A 123 14.44 -17.67 -9.49
N GLY A 124 13.62 -17.49 -10.50
CA GLY A 124 12.51 -18.39 -10.86
C GLY A 124 11.17 -18.05 -10.21
N CYS A 125 11.03 -16.90 -9.57
CA CYS A 125 9.75 -16.43 -9.07
C CYS A 125 8.85 -16.02 -10.25
N ASN A 126 7.61 -16.42 -10.22
CA ASN A 126 6.64 -16.14 -11.28
C ASN A 126 5.33 -15.50 -10.80
N LEU A 127 5.14 -15.39 -9.49
CA LEU A 127 4.06 -14.60 -8.88
C LEU A 127 4.66 -13.61 -7.88
N ILE A 128 4.31 -12.33 -8.06
CA ILE A 128 4.74 -11.24 -7.17
C ILE A 128 3.54 -10.73 -6.38
N LEU A 129 3.64 -10.76 -5.06
CA LEU A 129 2.69 -10.11 -4.15
C LEU A 129 3.27 -8.76 -3.71
N GLY A 130 2.49 -7.71 -3.79
CA GLY A 130 2.90 -6.39 -3.38
C GLY A 130 1.79 -5.36 -3.54
N ASP A 131 2.18 -4.08 -3.54
CA ASP A 131 1.28 -2.96 -3.79
C ASP A 131 1.05 -2.74 -5.30
N ASN A 132 0.29 -1.70 -5.65
CA ASN A 132 0.05 -1.33 -7.06
C ASN A 132 1.32 -1.09 -7.86
N VAL A 133 2.34 -0.52 -7.22
CA VAL A 133 3.62 -0.23 -7.88
C VAL A 133 4.35 -1.52 -8.22
N SER A 134 4.35 -2.46 -7.27
CA SER A 134 4.94 -3.79 -7.48
C SER A 134 4.19 -4.56 -8.56
N GLN A 135 2.87 -4.49 -8.58
CA GLN A 135 2.03 -5.10 -9.61
C GLN A 135 2.41 -4.59 -11.00
N HIS A 136 2.50 -3.28 -11.16
CA HIS A 136 2.84 -2.67 -12.42
C HIS A 136 4.23 -3.08 -12.91
N SER A 137 5.23 -3.07 -12.04
CA SER A 137 6.59 -3.51 -12.37
C SER A 137 6.65 -5.00 -12.74
N ALA A 138 5.88 -5.84 -12.05
CA ALA A 138 5.80 -7.26 -12.36
C ALA A 138 5.18 -7.49 -13.74
N GLU A 139 4.11 -6.80 -14.07
CA GLU A 139 3.45 -6.88 -15.37
C GLU A 139 4.38 -6.43 -16.51
N GLU A 140 5.14 -5.36 -16.33
CA GLU A 140 6.13 -4.90 -17.29
C GLU A 140 7.21 -5.95 -17.58
N LEU A 141 7.53 -6.79 -16.59
CA LEU A 141 8.51 -7.87 -16.71
C LEU A 141 7.90 -9.21 -17.12
N GLY A 142 6.61 -9.24 -17.41
CA GLY A 142 5.91 -10.45 -17.84
C GLY A 142 5.63 -11.45 -16.72
N LEU A 143 5.59 -10.99 -15.47
CA LEU A 143 5.28 -11.81 -14.31
C LEU A 143 3.82 -11.66 -13.91
N ASN A 144 3.27 -12.71 -13.31
CA ASN A 144 1.98 -12.61 -12.63
C ASN A 144 2.10 -11.81 -11.34
N SER A 145 1.06 -11.10 -10.99
CA SER A 145 1.01 -10.29 -9.78
C SER A 145 -0.30 -10.46 -9.03
N MET A 146 -0.23 -10.26 -7.72
CA MET A 146 -1.39 -10.22 -6.84
C MET A 146 -1.22 -9.05 -5.88
N LEU A 147 -2.28 -8.24 -5.74
CA LEU A 147 -2.27 -7.14 -4.80
C LEU A 147 -2.44 -7.63 -3.37
N ILE A 148 -1.64 -7.07 -2.48
CA ILE A 148 -1.92 -7.13 -1.05
C ILE A 148 -2.98 -6.08 -0.78
N THR A 149 -4.21 -6.52 -0.54
CA THR A 149 -5.38 -5.63 -0.36
C THR A 149 -5.52 -5.20 1.09
N SER A 150 -6.17 -4.05 1.29
CA SER A 150 -6.51 -3.58 2.62
C SER A 150 -7.96 -3.96 2.96
N SER A 151 -8.16 -4.45 4.18
CA SER A 151 -9.49 -4.72 4.72
C SER A 151 -10.25 -3.42 5.00
N GLU A 152 -11.55 -3.54 5.16
CA GLU A 152 -12.40 -2.44 5.63
C GLU A 152 -11.89 -1.86 6.95
N GLN A 153 -11.44 -2.71 7.87
CA GLN A 153 -10.89 -2.27 9.16
C GLN A 153 -9.64 -1.41 8.99
N SER A 154 -8.74 -1.78 8.10
CA SER A 154 -7.52 -1.00 7.83
C SER A 154 -7.85 0.39 7.27
N VAL A 155 -8.88 0.50 6.44
CA VAL A 155 -9.36 1.79 5.93
C VAL A 155 -10.03 2.60 7.04
N GLN A 156 -10.85 1.98 7.88
CA GLN A 156 -11.45 2.66 9.05
C GLN A 156 -10.39 3.20 10.00
N ASP A 157 -9.35 2.43 10.28
CA ASP A 157 -8.24 2.86 11.15
C ASP A 157 -7.55 4.11 10.60
N ALA A 158 -7.34 4.18 9.28
CA ALA A 158 -6.79 5.36 8.63
C ALA A 158 -7.72 6.58 8.73
N LEU A 159 -9.02 6.38 8.57
CA LEU A 159 -10.03 7.45 8.75
C LEU A 159 -10.05 7.95 10.20
N ASP A 160 -9.98 7.05 11.17
CA ASP A 160 -9.93 7.40 12.60
C ASP A 160 -8.67 8.21 12.92
N GLU A 161 -7.53 7.81 12.37
CA GLU A 161 -6.27 8.54 12.53
C GLU A 161 -6.35 9.93 11.92
N ALA A 162 -6.95 10.07 10.74
CA ALA A 162 -7.17 11.35 10.08
C ALA A 162 -8.01 12.30 10.95
N VAL A 163 -9.12 11.81 11.50
CA VAL A 163 -9.99 12.59 12.40
C VAL A 163 -9.23 13.02 13.66
N ARG A 164 -8.48 12.11 14.27
CA ARG A 164 -7.67 12.43 15.44
C ARG A 164 -6.63 13.51 15.16
N LEU A 165 -5.94 13.40 14.01
CA LEU A 165 -4.92 14.37 13.61
C LEU A 165 -5.52 15.77 13.43
N VAL A 166 -6.62 15.88 12.71
CA VAL A 166 -7.27 17.17 12.46
C VAL A 166 -7.79 17.79 13.76
N ARG A 167 -8.43 16.99 14.62
CA ARG A 167 -8.91 17.47 15.93
C ARG A 167 -7.77 17.92 16.84
N ALA A 168 -6.63 17.25 16.81
CA ALA A 168 -5.45 17.65 17.59
C ALA A 168 -4.89 18.99 17.09
N GLN A 169 -4.86 19.22 15.78
CA GLN A 169 -4.44 20.51 15.21
C GLN A 169 -5.39 21.64 15.60
N ASP A 170 -6.70 21.42 15.53
CA ASP A 170 -7.71 22.39 15.91
C ASP A 170 -7.69 22.71 17.41
N GLY A 171 -7.34 21.74 18.24
CA GLY A 171 -7.25 21.88 19.70
C GLY A 171 -6.07 22.74 20.17
N PHE A 172 -5.08 23.02 19.30
CA PHE A 172 -3.92 23.88 19.58
C PHE A 172 -4.03 25.28 18.95
N ALA A 173 -5.14 25.55 18.26
CA ALA A 173 -5.39 26.87 17.62
C ALA A 173 -5.87 27.92 18.62
#